data_0646466166d89b0af35dbe54451c6bbe
#
_entry.id   0646466166d89b0af35dbe54451c6bbe
#
_cell.length_a   1.000
_cell.length_b   1.000
_cell.length_c   1.000
_cell.angle_alpha   90.00
_cell.angle_beta   90.00
_cell.angle_gamma   90.00
#
_symmetry.space_group_name_H-M   'P 1'
#
loop_
_entity.id
_entity.type
_entity.pdbx_description
1 polymer ?
#
loop_
_entity_poly.entity_id
_entity_poly.type
_entity_poly.pdbx_seq_one_letter_code
_entity_poly.pdbx_strand_id
1 'polypeptide(L)'
;MATQPSRGLDPHASEESRHLLQQRLALLGLVTLCLSGSFLAVALVAEWALLGVDALAAHVQSPRRLLNLAGAAVSALVWLVARAGHRTPTQLLVIDVAGTVAAVVPYTLMSLLGQEGMAGVLLIALTVMLVLQTRALLVPSDARRTFFISAAAAALSMALALGAYAGGEAELGGLSVADLALNLAMWLAIIVAVSTVASWVLFGLRAQVREARRLGQYTLLDKIGEGGMGVVYRARHALLRRPTAVKL
;
A
#
# COMPACT_ATOMS: atom_id res chain seq x y z
N MET A 1 12.63 -11.60 41.56
CA MET A 1 12.68 -10.60 40.44
C MET A 1 13.61 -11.19 39.39
N ALA A 2 13.06 -11.97 38.46
CA ALA A 2 13.84 -12.68 37.45
C ALA A 2 13.81 -11.86 36.17
N THR A 3 14.98 -11.35 35.77
CA THR A 3 15.22 -10.67 34.51
C THR A 3 14.96 -11.64 33.37
N GLN A 4 13.92 -11.39 32.58
CA GLN A 4 13.74 -12.09 31.30
C GLN A 4 14.96 -11.81 30.39
N PRO A 5 15.60 -12.83 29.83
CA PRO A 5 16.62 -12.61 28.84
C PRO A 5 15.96 -11.95 27.62
N SER A 6 16.51 -10.81 27.20
CA SER A 6 16.18 -10.15 25.95
C SER A 6 16.17 -11.17 24.83
N ARG A 7 15.00 -11.41 24.22
CA ARG A 7 14.88 -12.19 22.98
C ARG A 7 15.75 -11.51 21.92
N GLY A 8 16.97 -11.94 21.79
CA GLY A 8 17.81 -11.60 20.65
C GLY A 8 17.02 -11.98 19.41
N LEU A 9 16.60 -10.98 18.64
CA LEU A 9 15.97 -11.19 17.33
C LEU A 9 16.97 -12.01 16.52
N ASP A 10 16.55 -13.20 16.06
CA ASP A 10 17.34 -14.05 15.19
C ASP A 10 17.77 -13.21 13.97
N PRO A 11 19.07 -12.99 13.73
CA PRO A 11 19.55 -12.15 12.64
C PRO A 11 19.03 -12.61 11.28
N HIS A 12 18.91 -13.93 11.07
CA HIS A 12 18.38 -14.52 9.84
C HIS A 12 16.89 -14.20 9.64
N ALA A 13 16.06 -14.27 10.69
CA ALA A 13 14.65 -13.89 10.60
C ALA A 13 14.46 -12.40 10.30
N SER A 14 15.36 -11.55 10.76
CA SER A 14 15.34 -10.11 10.46
C SER A 14 15.74 -9.81 9.01
N GLU A 15 16.70 -10.54 8.46
CA GLU A 15 17.14 -10.41 7.06
C GLU A 15 16.09 -10.91 6.08
N GLU A 16 15.48 -12.05 6.34
CA GLU A 16 14.38 -12.59 5.52
C GLU A 16 13.18 -11.63 5.48
N SER A 17 12.79 -11.09 6.64
CA SER A 17 11.70 -10.12 6.72
C SER A 17 11.99 -8.83 5.95
N ARG A 18 13.24 -8.36 5.96
CA ARG A 18 13.69 -7.20 5.21
C ARG A 18 13.67 -7.45 3.71
N HIS A 19 14.17 -8.59 3.27
CA HIS A 19 14.18 -9.00 1.86
C HIS A 19 12.73 -9.11 1.31
N LEU A 20 11.82 -9.70 2.06
CA LEU A 20 10.41 -9.77 1.71
C LEU A 20 9.79 -8.37 1.58
N LEU A 21 10.05 -7.47 2.52
CA LEU A 21 9.56 -6.09 2.44
C LEU A 21 10.08 -5.38 1.20
N GLN A 22 11.38 -5.53 0.90
CA GLN A 22 12.01 -4.96 -0.29
C GLN A 22 11.36 -5.47 -1.58
N GLN A 23 11.15 -6.77 -1.71
CA GLN A 23 10.47 -7.36 -2.87
C GLN A 23 9.02 -6.85 -3.01
N ARG A 24 8.31 -6.70 -1.90
CA ARG A 24 6.93 -6.22 -1.90
C ARG A 24 6.82 -4.74 -2.28
N LEU A 25 7.78 -3.91 -1.87
CA LEU A 25 7.86 -2.52 -2.32
C LEU A 25 8.20 -2.42 -3.82
N ALA A 26 9.10 -3.25 -4.32
CA ALA A 26 9.36 -3.32 -5.76
C ALA A 26 8.09 -3.77 -6.52
N LEU A 27 7.38 -4.77 -6.02
CA LEU A 27 6.11 -5.21 -6.60
C LEU A 27 5.04 -4.11 -6.57
N LEU A 28 4.95 -3.32 -5.49
CA LEU A 28 4.06 -2.17 -5.42
C LEU A 28 4.35 -1.18 -6.54
N GLY A 29 5.62 -0.78 -6.71
CA GLY A 29 6.03 0.14 -7.78
C GLY A 29 5.70 -0.42 -9.18
N LEU A 30 5.94 -1.71 -9.42
CA LEU A 30 5.63 -2.36 -10.69
C LEU A 30 4.12 -2.41 -10.96
N VAL A 31 3.32 -2.82 -9.98
CA VAL A 31 1.85 -2.92 -10.14
C VAL A 31 1.23 -1.56 -10.38
N THR A 32 1.62 -0.53 -9.63
CA THR A 32 1.12 0.84 -9.84
C THR A 32 1.58 1.41 -11.18
N LEU A 33 2.78 1.09 -11.65
CA LEU A 33 3.26 1.44 -12.99
C LEU A 33 2.41 0.76 -14.08
N CYS A 34 2.14 -0.53 -13.96
CA CYS A 34 1.29 -1.26 -14.90
C CYS A 34 -0.15 -0.72 -14.92
N LEU A 35 -0.72 -0.39 -13.77
CA LEU A 35 -2.05 0.21 -13.67
C LEU A 35 -2.10 1.57 -14.37
N SER A 36 -1.10 2.44 -14.14
CA SER A 36 -0.99 3.73 -14.80
C SER A 36 -0.84 3.59 -16.32
N GLY A 37 0.00 2.67 -16.77
CA GLY A 37 0.21 2.35 -18.19
C GLY A 37 -1.05 1.80 -18.85
N SER A 38 -1.77 0.91 -18.17
CA SER A 38 -3.05 0.36 -18.66
C SER A 38 -4.12 1.44 -18.78
N PHE A 39 -4.22 2.33 -17.79
CA PHE A 39 -5.14 3.46 -17.85
C PHE A 39 -4.82 4.38 -19.04
N LEU A 40 -3.54 4.71 -19.24
CA LEU A 40 -3.10 5.51 -20.39
C LEU A 40 -3.43 4.81 -21.72
N ALA A 41 -3.16 3.52 -21.84
CA ALA A 41 -3.44 2.75 -23.07
C ALA A 41 -4.94 2.73 -23.39
N VAL A 42 -5.79 2.47 -22.39
CA VAL A 42 -7.24 2.49 -22.55
C VAL A 42 -7.74 3.87 -22.96
N ALA A 43 -7.22 4.95 -22.33
CA ALA A 43 -7.59 6.31 -22.67
C ALA A 43 -7.21 6.64 -24.13
N LEU A 44 -6.01 6.26 -24.58
CA LEU A 44 -5.54 6.47 -25.96
C LEU A 44 -6.40 5.72 -26.98
N VAL A 45 -6.73 4.46 -26.68
CA VAL A 45 -7.59 3.65 -27.56
C VAL A 45 -9.01 4.23 -27.64
N ALA A 46 -9.57 4.66 -26.51
CA ALA A 46 -10.90 5.26 -26.47
C ALA A 46 -10.94 6.59 -27.26
N GLU A 47 -9.95 7.46 -27.10
CA GLU A 47 -9.86 8.71 -27.84
C GLU A 47 -9.69 8.45 -29.34
N TRP A 48 -8.83 7.54 -29.74
CA TRP A 48 -8.67 7.14 -31.13
C TRP A 48 -9.98 6.63 -31.74
N ALA A 49 -10.68 5.77 -31.01
CA ALA A 49 -11.92 5.17 -31.51
C ALA A 49 -13.09 6.17 -31.60
N LEU A 50 -13.16 7.14 -30.66
CA LEU A 50 -14.29 8.08 -30.54
C LEU A 50 -14.04 9.39 -31.31
N LEU A 51 -12.81 9.88 -31.34
CA LEU A 51 -12.48 11.23 -31.82
C LEU A 51 -11.56 11.24 -33.06
N GLY A 52 -10.98 10.10 -33.42
CA GLY A 52 -10.07 9.98 -34.57
C GLY A 52 -8.62 10.37 -34.27
N VAL A 53 -7.76 10.25 -35.30
CA VAL A 53 -6.29 10.41 -35.19
C VAL A 53 -5.88 11.86 -34.90
N ASP A 54 -6.60 12.82 -35.46
CA ASP A 54 -6.26 14.25 -35.31
C ASP A 54 -6.46 14.71 -33.84
N ALA A 55 -7.52 14.24 -33.19
CA ALA A 55 -7.77 14.50 -31.79
C ALA A 55 -6.70 13.85 -30.88
N LEU A 56 -6.25 12.65 -31.22
CA LEU A 56 -5.18 11.97 -30.51
C LEU A 56 -3.89 12.81 -30.51
N ALA A 57 -3.49 13.35 -31.65
CA ALA A 57 -2.30 14.19 -31.78
C ALA A 57 -2.38 15.46 -30.92
N ALA A 58 -3.54 16.14 -30.92
CA ALA A 58 -3.79 17.33 -30.10
C ALA A 58 -3.76 17.04 -28.59
N HIS A 59 -4.19 15.85 -28.17
CA HIS A 59 -4.27 15.49 -26.76
C HIS A 59 -2.99 14.87 -26.17
N VAL A 60 -1.99 14.51 -27.00
CA VAL A 60 -0.73 13.89 -26.52
C VAL A 60 -0.01 14.75 -25.49
N GLN A 61 -0.04 16.07 -25.64
CA GLN A 61 0.62 17.03 -24.73
C GLN A 61 -0.32 17.60 -23.65
N SER A 62 -1.49 17.01 -23.45
CA SER A 62 -2.42 17.50 -22.44
C SER A 62 -1.82 17.43 -21.04
N PRO A 63 -2.06 18.42 -20.16
CA PRO A 63 -1.57 18.40 -18.78
C PRO A 63 -1.98 17.15 -18.00
N ARG A 64 -3.15 16.60 -18.27
CA ARG A 64 -3.64 15.33 -17.65
C ARG A 64 -2.74 14.15 -17.99
N ARG A 65 -2.26 14.04 -19.22
CA ARG A 65 -1.34 12.97 -19.63
C ARG A 65 0.04 13.14 -19.03
N LEU A 66 0.54 14.37 -19.00
CA LEU A 66 1.82 14.67 -18.34
C LEU A 66 1.78 14.29 -16.86
N LEU A 67 0.67 14.54 -16.17
CA LEU A 67 0.48 14.13 -14.78
C LEU A 67 0.37 12.59 -14.63
N ASN A 68 -0.32 11.90 -15.55
CA ASN A 68 -0.34 10.44 -15.54
C ASN A 68 1.08 9.86 -15.72
N LEU A 69 1.85 10.40 -16.68
CA LEU A 69 3.25 10.00 -16.90
C LEU A 69 4.12 10.33 -15.69
N ALA A 70 3.90 11.43 -14.99
CA ALA A 70 4.60 11.76 -13.75
C ALA A 70 4.28 10.73 -12.65
N GLY A 71 3.03 10.31 -12.49
CA GLY A 71 2.63 9.24 -11.59
C GLY A 71 3.28 7.89 -11.95
N ALA A 72 3.32 7.57 -13.24
CA ALA A 72 4.02 6.39 -13.74
C ALA A 72 5.52 6.47 -13.46
N ALA A 73 6.15 7.65 -13.62
CA ALA A 73 7.57 7.85 -13.32
C ALA A 73 7.88 7.68 -11.83
N VAL A 74 7.03 8.19 -10.93
CA VAL A 74 7.15 7.94 -9.47
C VAL A 74 7.07 6.44 -9.18
N SER A 75 6.11 5.75 -9.78
CA SER A 75 5.94 4.29 -9.61
C SER A 75 7.15 3.51 -10.15
N ALA A 76 7.69 3.89 -11.31
CA ALA A 76 8.90 3.33 -11.88
C ALA A 76 10.12 3.57 -10.97
N LEU A 77 10.24 4.77 -10.40
CA LEU A 77 11.31 5.11 -9.46
C LEU A 77 11.25 4.23 -8.20
N VAL A 78 10.06 4.06 -7.61
CA VAL A 78 9.85 3.16 -6.47
C VAL A 78 10.28 1.73 -6.83
N TRP A 79 9.87 1.22 -7.99
CA TRP A 79 10.27 -0.10 -8.48
C TRP A 79 11.78 -0.22 -8.66
N LEU A 80 12.42 0.72 -9.35
CA LEU A 80 13.86 0.70 -9.62
C LEU A 80 14.68 0.81 -8.33
N VAL A 81 14.32 1.74 -7.44
CA VAL A 81 15.03 1.95 -6.18
C VAL A 81 14.82 0.77 -5.23
N ALA A 82 13.63 0.19 -5.16
CA ALA A 82 13.37 -0.95 -4.29
C ALA A 82 14.03 -2.24 -4.79
N ARG A 83 14.14 -2.46 -6.12
CA ARG A 83 14.74 -3.68 -6.68
C ARG A 83 16.27 -3.70 -6.64
N ALA A 84 16.94 -2.53 -6.53
CA ALA A 84 18.37 -2.39 -6.65
C ALA A 84 19.08 -2.54 -5.29
N GLY A 85 20.06 -3.44 -5.22
CA GLY A 85 20.97 -3.59 -4.09
C GLY A 85 20.30 -4.02 -2.76
N HIS A 86 21.07 -4.01 -1.68
CA HIS A 86 20.58 -4.28 -0.33
C HIS A 86 20.18 -2.96 0.33
N ARG A 87 18.92 -2.87 0.77
CA ARG A 87 18.37 -1.68 1.42
C ARG A 87 18.31 -1.86 2.94
N THR A 88 18.63 -0.80 3.66
CA THR A 88 18.48 -0.76 5.12
C THR A 88 16.99 -0.64 5.50
N PRO A 89 16.60 -1.03 6.73
CA PRO A 89 15.21 -0.87 7.18
C PRO A 89 14.70 0.57 7.08
N THR A 90 15.56 1.55 7.38
CA THR A 90 15.25 2.97 7.26
C THR A 90 15.01 3.39 5.82
N GLN A 91 15.86 2.93 4.88
CA GLN A 91 15.65 3.20 3.45
C GLN A 91 14.35 2.61 2.94
N LEU A 92 14.01 1.38 3.34
CA LEU A 92 12.74 0.76 2.97
C LEU A 92 11.54 1.52 3.54
N LEU A 93 11.65 2.05 4.77
CA LEU A 93 10.62 2.91 5.35
C LEU A 93 10.46 4.20 4.54
N VAL A 94 11.56 4.86 4.18
CA VAL A 94 11.53 6.08 3.37
C VAL A 94 10.92 5.81 1.99
N ILE A 95 11.32 4.72 1.32
CA ILE A 95 10.75 4.33 0.02
C ILE A 95 9.23 4.10 0.13
N ASP A 96 8.78 3.41 1.17
CA ASP A 96 7.36 3.15 1.40
C ASP A 96 6.56 4.44 1.63
N VAL A 97 7.02 5.29 2.56
CA VAL A 97 6.33 6.53 2.92
C VAL A 97 6.39 7.53 1.77
N ALA A 98 7.59 7.88 1.33
CA ALA A 98 7.79 8.90 0.29
C ALA A 98 7.21 8.45 -1.05
N GLY A 99 7.39 7.18 -1.43
CA GLY A 99 6.84 6.63 -2.67
C GLY A 99 5.31 6.63 -2.68
N THR A 100 4.67 6.25 -1.57
CA THR A 100 3.20 6.26 -1.46
C THR A 100 2.65 7.68 -1.48
N VAL A 101 3.22 8.60 -0.68
CA VAL A 101 2.77 9.99 -0.61
C VAL A 101 3.03 10.72 -1.93
N ALA A 102 4.20 10.52 -2.55
CA ALA A 102 4.51 11.13 -3.85
C ALA A 102 3.62 10.60 -4.98
N ALA A 103 3.20 9.34 -4.94
CA ALA A 103 2.35 8.77 -5.98
C ALA A 103 0.95 9.38 -6.02
N VAL A 104 0.38 9.81 -4.91
CA VAL A 104 -0.98 10.39 -4.90
C VAL A 104 -1.01 11.80 -5.49
N VAL A 105 0.11 12.55 -5.49
CA VAL A 105 0.16 13.95 -5.96
C VAL A 105 -0.25 14.09 -7.44
N PRO A 106 0.43 13.44 -8.40
CA PRO A 106 0.11 13.62 -9.81
C PRO A 106 -1.29 13.10 -10.14
N TYR A 107 -1.77 12.04 -9.48
CA TYR A 107 -3.12 11.53 -9.72
C TYR A 107 -4.20 12.44 -9.13
N THR A 108 -3.98 13.06 -7.97
CA THR A 108 -4.87 14.07 -7.42
C THR A 108 -4.96 15.27 -8.34
N LEU A 109 -3.82 15.81 -8.80
CA LEU A 109 -3.78 16.95 -9.72
C LEU A 109 -4.42 16.60 -11.07
N MET A 110 -4.18 15.39 -11.61
CA MET A 110 -4.83 14.91 -12.83
C MET A 110 -6.35 14.87 -12.70
N SER A 111 -6.86 14.48 -11.54
CA SER A 111 -8.30 14.38 -11.27
C SER A 111 -9.00 15.74 -11.15
N LEU A 112 -8.26 16.77 -10.80
CA LEU A 112 -8.77 18.15 -10.73
C LEU A 112 -8.88 18.81 -12.11
N LEU A 113 -8.13 18.34 -13.10
CA LEU A 113 -8.13 18.91 -14.43
C LEU A 113 -9.31 18.42 -15.28
N GLY A 114 -10.16 19.35 -15.74
CA GLY A 114 -11.25 19.07 -16.67
C GLY A 114 -12.38 18.20 -16.10
N GLN A 115 -12.55 18.22 -14.76
CA GLN A 115 -13.69 17.63 -14.07
C GLN A 115 -14.30 18.65 -13.14
N GLU A 116 -15.61 18.77 -13.18
CA GLU A 116 -16.36 19.74 -12.40
C GLU A 116 -16.91 19.12 -11.11
N GLY A 117 -16.87 19.90 -10.03
CA GLY A 117 -17.58 19.61 -8.79
C GLY A 117 -17.40 18.18 -8.26
N MET A 118 -18.49 17.48 -8.12
CA MET A 118 -18.54 16.13 -7.54
C MET A 118 -17.76 15.08 -8.36
N ALA A 119 -17.69 15.21 -9.68
CA ALA A 119 -16.95 14.29 -10.51
C ALA A 119 -15.43 14.35 -10.21
N GLY A 120 -14.87 15.55 -10.00
CA GLY A 120 -13.50 15.75 -9.55
C GLY A 120 -13.24 15.07 -8.20
N VAL A 121 -14.14 15.28 -7.23
CA VAL A 121 -14.06 14.66 -5.89
C VAL A 121 -14.05 13.13 -5.98
N LEU A 122 -14.92 12.53 -6.78
CA LEU A 122 -15.00 11.09 -6.93
C LEU A 122 -13.75 10.52 -7.62
N LEU A 123 -13.20 11.22 -8.61
CA LEU A 123 -11.96 10.79 -9.27
C LEU A 123 -10.75 10.88 -8.33
N ILE A 124 -10.64 11.92 -7.51
CA ILE A 124 -9.61 11.99 -6.46
C ILE A 124 -9.76 10.80 -5.51
N ALA A 125 -10.97 10.57 -5.00
CA ALA A 125 -11.23 9.47 -4.09
C ALA A 125 -10.85 8.11 -4.71
N LEU A 126 -11.25 7.85 -5.96
CA LEU A 126 -10.95 6.62 -6.68
C LEU A 126 -9.45 6.41 -6.89
N THR A 127 -8.73 7.42 -7.32
CA THR A 127 -7.28 7.34 -7.58
C THR A 127 -6.48 7.16 -6.29
N VAL A 128 -6.81 7.90 -5.23
CA VAL A 128 -6.20 7.75 -3.90
C VAL A 128 -6.53 6.36 -3.33
N MET A 129 -7.77 5.89 -3.47
CA MET A 129 -8.16 4.54 -3.06
C MET A 129 -7.33 3.49 -3.75
N LEU A 130 -7.15 3.58 -5.07
CA LEU A 130 -6.37 2.62 -5.85
C LEU A 130 -4.93 2.51 -5.33
N VAL A 131 -4.25 3.63 -5.10
CA VAL A 131 -2.88 3.67 -4.58
C VAL A 131 -2.80 3.07 -3.18
N LEU A 132 -3.68 3.50 -2.26
CA LEU A 132 -3.63 3.10 -0.85
C LEU A 132 -4.05 1.64 -0.64
N GLN A 133 -5.07 1.15 -1.37
CA GLN A 133 -5.47 -0.26 -1.29
C GLN A 133 -4.41 -1.18 -1.90
N THR A 134 -3.82 -0.82 -3.04
CA THR A 134 -2.72 -1.58 -3.62
C THR A 134 -1.56 -1.70 -2.65
N ARG A 135 -1.19 -0.59 -1.97
CA ARG A 135 -0.17 -0.63 -0.91
C ARG A 135 -0.59 -1.52 0.27
N ALA A 136 -1.80 -1.37 0.80
CA ALA A 136 -2.27 -2.13 1.96
C ALA A 136 -2.29 -3.65 1.69
N LEU A 137 -2.56 -4.06 0.46
CA LEU A 137 -2.57 -5.46 0.03
C LEU A 137 -1.15 -6.02 -0.17
N LEU A 138 -0.27 -5.25 -0.80
CA LEU A 138 1.05 -5.74 -1.22
C LEU A 138 2.12 -5.60 -0.13
N VAL A 139 2.16 -4.46 0.57
CA VAL A 139 3.21 -4.15 1.54
C VAL A 139 2.84 -4.65 2.93
N PRO A 140 3.58 -5.62 3.49
CA PRO A 140 3.33 -6.10 4.84
C PRO A 140 3.65 -5.00 5.86
N SER A 141 2.62 -4.46 6.48
CA SER A 141 2.73 -3.44 7.53
C SER A 141 1.64 -3.64 8.58
N ASP A 142 1.91 -3.18 9.80
CA ASP A 142 0.91 -3.15 10.86
C ASP A 142 -0.15 -2.07 10.59
N ALA A 143 -1.28 -2.18 11.25
CA ALA A 143 -2.40 -1.25 11.09
C ALA A 143 -2.01 0.20 11.41
N ARG A 144 -1.19 0.40 12.45
CA ARG A 144 -0.76 1.73 12.89
C ARG A 144 0.07 2.42 11.81
N ARG A 145 1.06 1.74 11.25
CA ARG A 145 1.88 2.27 10.15
C ARG A 145 1.04 2.57 8.91
N THR A 146 0.13 1.65 8.53
CA THR A 146 -0.78 1.87 7.40
C THR A 146 -1.65 3.08 7.64
N PHE A 147 -2.23 3.25 8.84
CA PHE A 147 -3.04 4.42 9.18
C PHE A 147 -2.27 5.72 8.97
N PHE A 148 -1.07 5.88 9.53
CA PHE A 148 -0.33 7.13 9.40
C PHE A 148 0.10 7.45 7.97
N ILE A 149 0.52 6.45 7.19
CA ILE A 149 0.90 6.67 5.79
C ILE A 149 -0.32 7.04 4.95
N SER A 150 -1.44 6.33 5.14
CA SER A 150 -2.69 6.61 4.42
C SER A 150 -3.28 7.97 4.81
N ALA A 151 -3.23 8.33 6.10
CA ALA A 151 -3.69 9.62 6.58
C ALA A 151 -2.83 10.78 6.03
N ALA A 152 -1.51 10.62 5.96
CA ALA A 152 -0.61 11.62 5.37
C ALA A 152 -0.89 11.82 3.87
N ALA A 153 -1.07 10.74 3.11
CA ALA A 153 -1.42 10.79 1.70
C ALA A 153 -2.80 11.44 1.47
N ALA A 154 -3.79 11.08 2.28
CA ALA A 154 -5.14 11.67 2.24
C ALA A 154 -5.11 13.18 2.59
N ALA A 155 -4.38 13.57 3.63
CA ALA A 155 -4.23 14.97 4.02
C ALA A 155 -3.58 15.82 2.92
N LEU A 156 -2.55 15.27 2.26
CA LEU A 156 -1.92 15.94 1.12
C LEU A 156 -2.89 16.08 -0.06
N SER A 157 -3.62 15.03 -0.41
CA SER A 157 -4.64 15.09 -1.48
C SER A 157 -5.73 16.10 -1.16
N MET A 158 -6.19 16.18 0.11
CA MET A 158 -7.14 17.18 0.57
C MET A 158 -6.57 18.60 0.42
N ALA A 159 -5.35 18.82 0.85
CA ALA A 159 -4.70 20.14 0.77
C ALA A 159 -4.57 20.63 -0.68
N LEU A 160 -4.17 19.73 -1.60
CA LEU A 160 -4.09 20.03 -3.03
C LEU A 160 -5.45 20.36 -3.63
N ALA A 161 -6.49 19.57 -3.29
CA ALA A 161 -7.85 19.81 -3.77
C ALA A 161 -8.43 21.13 -3.26
N LEU A 162 -8.27 21.41 -1.96
CA LEU A 162 -8.71 22.68 -1.38
C LEU A 162 -7.99 23.88 -1.99
N GLY A 163 -6.67 23.78 -2.23
CA GLY A 163 -5.91 24.82 -2.92
C GLY A 163 -6.45 25.13 -4.31
N ALA A 164 -6.73 24.09 -5.11
CA ALA A 164 -7.27 24.23 -6.45
C ALA A 164 -8.70 24.80 -6.46
N TYR A 165 -9.58 24.31 -5.58
CA TYR A 165 -10.95 24.82 -5.49
C TYR A 165 -11.01 26.26 -4.96
N ALA A 166 -10.23 26.59 -3.93
CA ALA A 166 -10.19 27.95 -3.37
C ALA A 166 -9.47 28.96 -4.29
N GLY A 167 -8.50 28.49 -5.08
CA GLY A 167 -7.78 29.30 -6.06
C GLY A 167 -8.56 29.55 -7.36
N GLY A 168 -9.70 28.89 -7.56
CA GLY A 168 -10.47 28.97 -8.79
C GLY A 168 -9.85 28.22 -9.98
N GLU A 169 -8.85 27.38 -9.71
CA GLU A 169 -8.18 26.55 -10.74
C GLU A 169 -9.01 25.31 -11.12
N ALA A 170 -9.97 24.91 -10.26
CA ALA A 170 -10.88 23.82 -10.51
C ALA A 170 -12.33 24.28 -10.44
N GLU A 171 -13.14 23.77 -11.35
CA GLU A 171 -14.55 24.16 -11.46
C GLU A 171 -15.38 23.50 -10.36
N LEU A 172 -16.26 24.29 -9.74
CA LEU A 172 -17.08 23.86 -8.60
C LEU A 172 -18.39 23.16 -9.02
N GLY A 173 -18.80 23.27 -10.29
CA GLY A 173 -20.03 22.66 -10.78
C GLY A 173 -21.28 23.15 -10.04
N GLY A 174 -21.29 24.40 -9.60
CA GLY A 174 -22.41 25.00 -8.84
C GLY A 174 -22.44 24.64 -7.35
N LEU A 175 -21.50 23.88 -6.82
CA LEU A 175 -21.37 23.54 -5.41
C LEU A 175 -20.44 24.51 -4.69
N SER A 176 -20.55 24.59 -3.35
CA SER A 176 -19.59 25.39 -2.58
C SER A 176 -18.30 24.59 -2.33
N VAL A 177 -17.21 25.32 -2.08
CA VAL A 177 -15.93 24.70 -1.66
C VAL A 177 -16.13 23.85 -0.40
N ALA A 178 -16.98 24.27 0.51
CA ALA A 178 -17.29 23.54 1.74
C ALA A 178 -18.00 22.19 1.46
N ASP A 179 -18.93 22.16 0.52
CA ASP A 179 -19.63 20.92 0.14
C ASP A 179 -18.65 19.90 -0.48
N LEU A 180 -17.79 20.38 -1.39
CA LEU A 180 -16.77 19.53 -2.02
C LEU A 180 -15.73 19.03 -0.99
N ALA A 181 -15.28 19.92 -0.10
CA ALA A 181 -14.36 19.57 0.97
C ALA A 181 -14.93 18.53 1.92
N LEU A 182 -16.18 18.69 2.34
CA LEU A 182 -16.86 17.73 3.23
C LEU A 182 -17.01 16.35 2.56
N ASN A 183 -17.45 16.34 1.30
CA ASN A 183 -17.55 15.09 0.53
C ASN A 183 -16.20 14.41 0.38
N LEU A 184 -15.18 15.16 -0.03
CA LEU A 184 -13.82 14.60 -0.18
C LEU A 184 -13.27 14.08 1.16
N ALA A 185 -13.46 14.82 2.27
CA ALA A 185 -13.06 14.39 3.60
C ALA A 185 -13.70 13.06 4.00
N MET A 186 -15.00 12.93 3.74
CA MET A 186 -15.74 11.70 4.01
C MET A 186 -15.16 10.51 3.22
N TRP A 187 -14.93 10.66 1.91
CA TRP A 187 -14.35 9.60 1.09
C TRP A 187 -12.92 9.24 1.52
N LEU A 188 -12.08 10.24 1.78
CA LEU A 188 -10.72 10.00 2.23
C LEU A 188 -10.68 9.30 3.60
N ALA A 189 -11.56 9.68 4.53
CA ALA A 189 -11.68 9.01 5.83
C ALA A 189 -12.06 7.53 5.67
N ILE A 190 -13.04 7.22 4.82
CA ILE A 190 -13.44 5.84 4.50
C ILE A 190 -12.26 5.06 3.89
N ILE A 191 -11.53 5.65 2.94
CA ILE A 191 -10.38 5.01 2.29
C ILE A 191 -9.27 4.70 3.31
N VAL A 192 -8.95 5.63 4.21
CA VAL A 192 -7.98 5.43 5.29
C VAL A 192 -8.43 4.32 6.23
N ALA A 193 -9.70 4.31 6.62
CA ALA A 193 -10.26 3.28 7.49
C ALA A 193 -10.19 1.89 6.83
N VAL A 194 -10.65 1.76 5.59
CA VAL A 194 -10.63 0.49 4.84
C VAL A 194 -9.20 -0.01 4.63
N SER A 195 -8.25 0.86 4.26
CA SER A 195 -6.84 0.50 4.12
C SER A 195 -6.23 0.00 5.42
N THR A 196 -6.58 0.63 6.54
CA THR A 196 -6.12 0.27 7.88
C THR A 196 -6.68 -1.09 8.31
N VAL A 197 -7.98 -1.30 8.13
CA VAL A 197 -8.65 -2.58 8.44
C VAL A 197 -8.11 -3.70 7.55
N ALA A 198 -7.94 -3.48 6.24
CA ALA A 198 -7.35 -4.46 5.33
C ALA A 198 -5.94 -4.87 5.78
N SER A 199 -5.11 -3.90 6.15
CA SER A 199 -3.77 -4.16 6.66
C SER A 199 -3.79 -4.94 7.98
N TRP A 200 -4.71 -4.60 8.90
CA TRP A 200 -4.87 -5.31 10.17
C TRP A 200 -5.26 -6.78 9.97
N VAL A 201 -6.27 -7.04 9.14
CA VAL A 201 -6.73 -8.40 8.83
C VAL A 201 -5.63 -9.21 8.16
N LEU A 202 -4.98 -8.65 7.13
CA LEU A 202 -3.91 -9.35 6.39
C LEU A 202 -2.68 -9.63 7.27
N PHE A 203 -2.32 -8.69 8.14
CA PHE A 203 -1.21 -8.88 9.08
C PHE A 203 -1.54 -9.95 10.10
N GLY A 204 -2.76 -9.97 10.65
CA GLY A 204 -3.26 -10.99 11.56
C GLY A 204 -3.25 -12.40 10.94
N LEU A 205 -3.80 -12.53 9.73
CA LEU A 205 -3.80 -13.81 9.00
C LEU A 205 -2.38 -14.32 8.71
N ARG A 206 -1.46 -13.44 8.32
CA ARG A 206 -0.05 -13.80 8.10
C ARG A 206 0.64 -14.25 9.38
N ALA A 207 0.28 -13.67 10.53
CA ALA A 207 0.80 -14.10 11.83
C ALA A 207 0.30 -15.51 12.19
N GLN A 208 -0.99 -15.78 11.99
CA GLN A 208 -1.58 -17.12 12.22
C GLN A 208 -0.97 -18.20 11.31
N VAL A 209 -0.79 -17.89 10.02
CA VAL A 209 -0.13 -18.84 9.08
C VAL A 209 1.31 -19.13 9.48
N ARG A 210 2.05 -18.13 9.97
CA ARG A 210 3.42 -18.33 10.47
C ARG A 210 3.44 -19.23 11.71
N GLU A 211 2.50 -18.99 12.62
CA GLU A 211 2.35 -19.82 13.83
C GLU A 211 2.00 -21.27 13.47
N ALA A 212 1.00 -21.46 12.60
CA ALA A 212 0.62 -22.79 12.11
C ALA A 212 1.78 -23.52 11.40
N ARG A 213 2.60 -22.80 10.61
CA ARG A 213 3.80 -23.39 9.98
C ARG A 213 4.87 -23.78 10.99
N ARG A 214 5.04 -23.02 12.08
CA ARG A 214 5.96 -23.39 13.16
C ARG A 214 5.52 -24.64 13.87
N LEU A 215 4.23 -24.79 14.16
CA LEU A 215 3.65 -25.99 14.76
C LEU A 215 3.55 -27.15 13.76
N GLY A 216 3.30 -26.85 12.47
CA GLY A 216 3.15 -27.85 11.40
C GLY A 216 4.40 -28.66 11.07
N GLN A 217 5.58 -28.23 11.54
CA GLN A 217 6.80 -29.06 11.47
C GLN A 217 6.86 -30.14 12.56
N TYR A 218 6.01 -30.06 13.59
CA TYR A 218 5.96 -30.99 14.69
C TYR A 218 4.53 -31.55 14.86
N THR A 219 4.37 -32.86 14.74
CA THR A 219 3.13 -33.53 15.15
C THR A 219 3.25 -33.84 16.64
N LEU A 220 2.40 -33.19 17.45
CA LEU A 220 2.32 -33.47 18.87
C LEU A 220 1.76 -34.90 19.06
N LEU A 221 2.43 -35.71 19.87
CA LEU A 221 2.01 -37.07 20.19
C LEU A 221 1.44 -37.08 21.62
N ASP A 222 2.27 -37.36 22.61
CA ASP A 222 1.83 -37.52 23.98
C ASP A 222 2.33 -36.40 24.88
N LYS A 223 1.54 -36.04 25.88
CA LYS A 223 1.96 -35.13 26.93
C LYS A 223 2.96 -35.86 27.84
N ILE A 224 4.18 -35.37 27.96
CA ILE A 224 5.24 -35.98 28.74
C ILE A 224 5.52 -35.25 30.07
N GLY A 225 5.00 -34.04 30.23
CA GLY A 225 5.13 -33.31 31.51
C GLY A 225 4.30 -32.03 31.53
N GLU A 226 3.94 -31.61 32.74
CA GLU A 226 3.25 -30.35 33.01
C GLU A 226 3.84 -29.76 34.29
N GLY A 227 4.04 -28.45 34.30
CA GLY A 227 4.54 -27.69 35.45
C GLY A 227 4.17 -26.25 35.37
N GLY A 228 4.53 -25.45 36.38
CA GLY A 228 4.21 -24.03 36.46
C GLY A 228 4.72 -23.16 35.29
N MET A 229 5.53 -23.74 34.39
CA MET A 229 6.09 -23.05 33.21
C MET A 229 5.57 -23.56 31.88
N GLY A 230 4.49 -24.38 31.84
CA GLY A 230 3.87 -24.88 30.62
C GLY A 230 3.83 -26.41 30.50
N VAL A 231 3.33 -26.89 29.38
CA VAL A 231 3.14 -28.31 29.10
C VAL A 231 4.18 -28.76 28.06
N VAL A 232 4.81 -29.91 28.30
CA VAL A 232 5.78 -30.51 27.39
C VAL A 232 5.15 -31.71 26.70
N TYR A 233 5.21 -31.72 25.38
CA TYR A 233 4.70 -32.81 24.55
C TYR A 233 5.85 -33.54 23.88
N ARG A 234 5.73 -34.84 23.74
CA ARG A 234 6.50 -35.61 22.77
C ARG A 234 5.95 -35.31 21.40
N ALA A 235 6.83 -34.88 20.47
CA ALA A 235 6.46 -34.53 19.12
C ALA A 235 7.36 -35.24 18.10
N ARG A 236 6.86 -35.40 16.89
CA ARG A 236 7.63 -35.89 15.75
C ARG A 236 7.84 -34.76 14.77
N HIS A 237 9.10 -34.51 14.39
CA HIS A 237 9.40 -33.57 13.32
C HIS A 237 8.98 -34.13 11.96
N ALA A 238 8.20 -33.39 11.19
CA ALA A 238 7.60 -33.83 9.93
C ALA A 238 8.62 -34.35 8.90
N LEU A 239 9.75 -33.64 8.75
CA LEU A 239 10.81 -33.96 7.79
C LEU A 239 11.86 -34.94 8.36
N LEU A 240 12.31 -34.72 9.58
CA LEU A 240 13.42 -35.49 10.16
C LEU A 240 12.97 -36.78 10.81
N ARG A 241 11.67 -37.01 11.00
CA ARG A 241 11.05 -38.18 11.65
C ARG A 241 11.66 -38.56 13.02
N ARG A 242 12.39 -37.63 13.65
CA ARG A 242 13.02 -37.82 14.97
C ARG A 242 12.04 -37.41 16.07
N PRO A 243 12.00 -38.15 17.18
CA PRO A 243 11.26 -37.74 18.36
C PRO A 243 11.91 -36.50 18.97
N THR A 244 11.09 -35.52 19.32
CA THR A 244 11.51 -34.22 19.88
C THR A 244 10.56 -33.86 21.01
N ALA A 245 11.03 -33.20 22.03
CA ALA A 245 10.17 -32.62 23.07
C ALA A 245 9.88 -31.16 22.70
N VAL A 246 8.59 -30.81 22.63
CA VAL A 246 8.11 -29.43 22.37
C VAL A 246 7.39 -28.94 23.62
N LYS A 247 7.83 -27.79 24.15
CA LYS A 247 7.18 -27.10 25.25
C LYS A 247 6.25 -26.02 24.69
N LEU A 248 4.98 -26.07 25.11
CA LEU A 248 3.94 -25.08 24.82
C LEU A 248 3.62 -24.24 26.03
#